data_b75560c2fd39e2ae50173b8b7c51b261
#
_entry.id   b75560c2fd39e2ae50173b8b7c51b261
#
_cell.length_a   1.000
_cell.length_b   1.000
_cell.length_c   1.000
_cell.angle_alpha   90.00
_cell.angle_beta   90.00
_cell.angle_gamma   90.00
#
_symmetry.space_group_name_H-M   'P 1'
#
loop_
_entity.id
_entity.type
_entity.pdbx_description
1 polymer ?
#
loop_
_entity_poly.entity_id
_entity_poly.type
_entity_poly.pdbx_seq_one_letter_code
_entity_poly.pdbx_strand_id
1 'polypeptide(L)'
;VISMTEEIENRASDRAVKLLTAKTEQAMTGSMSTINAALLGAQSGKAIVGLQDIASTSSGATVHSVNSGTNTWWDNKRVNYSTKYSTTAFNAKEVDGSVTTDQYNGVLAMRDLWNQVSEANDTPDHIITNFSVYGDYESIFEGTGYYRFSSNTDQALGDSGQGATFRGAKFIVDRDSPGTAGAHQLFMIQSKYLKFKMQEGLNFAKTPFKEPSNQQAKVGFIIVGCQLMTNNRRRQ
;
A
#
# COMPACT_ATOMS: atom_id res chain seq x y z
N VAL A 1 9.30 -25.47 7.63
CA VAL A 1 9.87 -26.63 8.33
C VAL A 1 8.77 -27.68 8.50
N ILE A 2 9.09 -28.93 8.26
CA ILE A 2 8.20 -30.07 8.51
C ILE A 2 8.96 -30.96 9.48
N SER A 3 8.39 -31.22 10.66
CA SER A 3 9.01 -32.10 11.64
C SER A 3 8.79 -33.57 11.26
N MET A 4 9.71 -34.44 11.69
CA MET A 4 9.60 -35.87 11.47
C MET A 4 8.34 -36.46 12.13
N THR A 5 7.92 -35.92 13.27
CA THR A 5 6.70 -36.34 13.95
C THR A 5 5.46 -36.09 13.08
N GLU A 6 5.35 -34.89 12.48
CA GLU A 6 4.25 -34.57 11.54
C GLU A 6 4.28 -35.47 10.29
N GLU A 7 5.48 -35.84 9.81
CA GLU A 7 5.62 -36.74 8.68
C GLU A 7 5.20 -38.18 9.04
N ILE A 8 5.49 -38.63 10.27
CA ILE A 8 5.10 -39.95 10.76
C ILE A 8 3.59 -40.04 11.00
N GLU A 9 3.01 -39.02 11.60
CA GLU A 9 1.55 -38.94 11.84
C GLU A 9 0.74 -38.92 10.54
N ASN A 10 1.33 -38.38 9.46
CA ASN A 10 0.71 -38.30 8.14
C ASN A 10 1.13 -39.41 7.16
N ARG A 11 1.68 -40.53 7.64
CA ARG A 11 2.20 -41.63 6.80
C ARG A 11 1.16 -42.41 5.97
N ALA A 12 -0.13 -42.16 6.11
CA ALA A 12 -1.07 -42.62 5.11
C ALA A 12 -0.77 -41.93 3.77
N SER A 13 -0.48 -42.68 2.73
CA SER A 13 0.12 -42.23 1.46
C SER A 13 -0.48 -40.96 0.84
N ASP A 14 -1.77 -40.77 1.03
CA ASP A 14 -2.51 -39.59 0.53
C ASP A 14 -2.38 -38.34 1.43
N ARG A 15 -2.08 -38.50 2.71
CA ARG A 15 -2.05 -37.37 3.66
C ARG A 15 -0.72 -36.64 3.70
N ALA A 16 0.43 -37.34 3.53
CA ALA A 16 1.77 -36.73 3.53
C ALA A 16 1.94 -35.74 2.35
N VAL A 17 1.45 -36.08 1.18
CA VAL A 17 1.47 -35.20 0.00
C VAL A 17 0.65 -33.95 0.24
N LYS A 18 -0.55 -34.10 0.84
CA LYS A 18 -1.44 -32.96 1.16
C LYS A 18 -0.83 -32.02 2.21
N LEU A 19 -0.15 -32.56 3.23
CA LEU A 19 0.50 -31.73 4.27
C LEU A 19 1.62 -30.88 3.67
N LEU A 20 2.47 -31.45 2.84
CA LEU A 20 3.56 -30.74 2.18
C LEU A 20 3.02 -29.62 1.27
N THR A 21 1.99 -29.93 0.49
CA THR A 21 1.34 -28.97 -0.39
C THR A 21 0.71 -27.84 0.43
N ALA A 22 -0.05 -28.14 1.46
CA ALA A 22 -0.70 -27.15 2.32
C ALA A 22 0.31 -26.24 3.01
N LYS A 23 1.40 -26.78 3.56
CA LYS A 23 2.48 -25.97 4.18
C LYS A 23 3.23 -25.10 3.17
N THR A 24 3.42 -25.59 1.95
CA THR A 24 4.04 -24.80 0.88
C THR A 24 3.14 -23.65 0.45
N GLU A 25 1.83 -23.88 0.28
CA GLU A 25 0.85 -22.86 -0.05
C GLU A 25 0.74 -21.82 1.07
N GLN A 26 0.69 -22.24 2.32
CA GLN A 26 0.71 -21.35 3.48
C GLN A 26 1.97 -20.47 3.52
N ALA A 27 3.13 -21.05 3.25
CA ALA A 27 4.39 -20.32 3.21
C ALA A 27 4.42 -19.31 2.04
N MET A 28 3.88 -19.66 0.87
CA MET A 28 3.76 -18.73 -0.25
C MET A 28 2.81 -17.58 0.06
N THR A 29 1.63 -17.86 0.61
CA THR A 29 0.66 -16.84 1.01
C THR A 29 1.25 -15.90 2.07
N GLY A 30 1.92 -16.45 3.09
CA GLY A 30 2.61 -15.66 4.10
C GLY A 30 3.73 -14.80 3.51
N SER A 31 4.48 -15.33 2.54
CA SER A 31 5.52 -14.55 1.83
C SER A 31 4.93 -13.40 1.01
N MET A 32 3.81 -13.63 0.33
CA MET A 32 3.10 -12.58 -0.42
C MET A 32 2.59 -11.47 0.50
N SER A 33 1.99 -11.82 1.64
CA SER A 33 1.54 -10.85 2.64
C SER A 33 2.70 -10.03 3.20
N THR A 34 3.84 -10.66 3.51
CA THR A 34 5.04 -9.97 3.99
C THR A 34 5.59 -9.00 2.94
N ILE A 35 5.60 -9.38 1.67
CA ILE A 35 6.03 -8.51 0.57
C ILE A 35 5.08 -7.34 0.41
N ASN A 36 3.77 -7.56 0.48
CA ASN A 36 2.76 -6.50 0.41
C ASN A 36 2.99 -5.47 1.52
N ALA A 37 3.10 -5.92 2.76
CA ALA A 37 3.39 -5.03 3.89
C ALA A 37 4.72 -4.26 3.73
N ALA A 38 5.76 -4.91 3.19
CA ALA A 38 7.03 -4.25 2.92
C ALA A 38 6.95 -3.24 1.77
N LEU A 39 6.14 -3.48 0.75
CA LEU A 39 5.92 -2.56 -0.37
C LEU A 39 5.17 -1.30 0.03
N LEU A 40 4.22 -1.41 0.95
CA LEU A 40 3.42 -0.28 1.43
C LEU A 40 4.08 0.47 2.60
N GLY A 41 4.90 -0.22 3.38
CA GLY A 41 5.58 0.32 4.55
C GLY A 41 6.84 1.13 4.24
N ALA A 42 7.59 1.43 5.30
CA ALA A 42 8.92 2.03 5.22
C ALA A 42 10.02 0.95 5.22
N GLN A 43 11.11 1.22 4.53
CA GLN A 43 12.27 0.32 4.49
C GLN A 43 12.91 0.17 5.87
N SER A 44 13.17 -1.06 6.26
CA SER A 44 13.97 -1.38 7.43
C SER A 44 15.24 -2.14 7.01
N GLY A 45 16.40 -1.59 7.28
CA GLY A 45 17.68 -2.19 6.95
C GLY A 45 17.86 -2.46 5.45
N LYS A 46 18.01 -3.71 5.06
CA LYS A 46 18.17 -4.15 3.66
C LYS A 46 16.87 -4.61 2.99
N ALA A 47 15.71 -4.31 3.61
CA ALA A 47 14.42 -4.65 3.05
C ALA A 47 14.10 -3.85 1.78
N ILE A 48 12.97 -4.16 1.19
CA ILE A 48 12.44 -3.46 0.00
C ILE A 48 12.22 -1.98 0.36
N VAL A 49 12.57 -1.08 -0.54
CA VAL A 49 12.15 0.33 -0.45
C VAL A 49 10.64 0.36 -0.66
N GLY A 50 9.92 0.82 0.35
CA GLY A 50 8.47 0.83 0.31
C GLY A 50 7.90 2.15 -0.22
N LEU A 51 6.59 2.16 -0.39
CA LEU A 51 5.87 3.33 -0.85
C LEU A 51 5.97 4.49 0.13
N GLN A 52 6.00 4.19 1.44
CA GLN A 52 6.15 5.20 2.49
C GLN A 52 7.50 5.93 2.45
N ASP A 53 8.54 5.31 1.88
CA ASP A 53 9.82 6.00 1.64
C ASP A 53 9.76 6.85 0.38
N ILE A 54 9.16 6.31 -0.69
CA ILE A 54 9.04 7.01 -1.96
C ILE A 54 8.15 8.25 -1.80
N ALA A 55 6.97 8.10 -1.19
CA ALA A 55 6.05 9.18 -0.88
C ALA A 55 6.14 9.55 0.62
N SER A 56 7.31 9.99 1.06
CA SER A 56 7.59 10.29 2.46
C SER A 56 6.77 11.46 3.00
N THR A 57 6.31 11.32 4.24
CA THR A 57 5.67 12.40 5.00
C THR A 57 6.65 13.48 5.44
N SER A 58 7.95 13.19 5.44
CA SER A 58 9.04 14.10 5.86
C SER A 58 9.83 14.61 4.66
N SER A 59 10.32 15.87 4.75
CA SER A 59 11.31 16.39 3.80
C SER A 59 12.70 15.84 4.10
N GLY A 60 13.57 15.80 3.10
CA GLY A 60 14.96 15.39 3.27
C GLY A 60 15.18 13.88 3.32
N ALA A 61 14.17 13.06 3.01
CA ALA A 61 14.33 11.62 2.96
C ALA A 61 15.29 11.17 1.86
N THR A 62 16.14 10.19 2.18
CA THR A 62 17.07 9.57 1.22
C THR A 62 16.41 8.33 0.62
N VAL A 63 16.20 8.34 -0.69
CA VAL A 63 15.63 7.21 -1.44
C VAL A 63 16.52 6.91 -2.64
N HIS A 64 16.83 5.64 -2.85
CA HIS A 64 17.75 5.19 -3.91
C HIS A 64 19.11 5.95 -3.89
N SER A 65 19.65 6.19 -2.69
CA SER A 65 20.89 6.93 -2.45
C SER A 65 20.85 8.43 -2.81
N VAL A 66 19.69 8.98 -3.16
CA VAL A 66 19.51 10.41 -3.42
C VAL A 66 18.79 11.06 -2.25
N ASN A 67 19.43 12.03 -1.62
CA ASN A 67 18.85 12.80 -0.52
C ASN A 67 18.02 13.97 -1.07
N SER A 68 16.75 14.06 -0.70
CA SER A 68 15.86 15.14 -1.15
C SER A 68 16.07 16.46 -0.43
N GLY A 69 16.77 16.47 0.70
CA GLY A 69 17.17 17.72 1.38
C GLY A 69 18.25 18.48 0.60
N THR A 70 19.18 17.78 -0.03
CA THR A 70 20.21 18.37 -0.90
C THR A 70 19.69 18.55 -2.34
N ASN A 71 18.88 17.60 -2.82
CA ASN A 71 18.35 17.58 -4.18
C ASN A 71 16.84 17.85 -4.15
N THR A 72 16.45 19.11 -4.06
CA THR A 72 15.03 19.52 -3.91
C THR A 72 14.15 19.11 -5.09
N TRP A 73 14.73 18.89 -6.26
CA TRP A 73 14.03 18.36 -7.44
C TRP A 73 13.59 16.89 -7.25
N TRP A 74 14.21 16.16 -6.30
CA TRP A 74 13.88 14.78 -5.95
C TRP A 74 12.86 14.67 -4.81
N ASP A 75 12.44 15.79 -4.21
CA ASP A 75 11.50 15.76 -3.09
C ASP A 75 10.06 15.48 -3.58
N ASN A 76 9.36 14.55 -2.90
CA ASN A 76 7.95 14.23 -3.19
C ASN A 76 7.04 15.37 -2.72
N LYS A 77 5.85 15.43 -3.28
CA LYS A 77 4.82 16.36 -2.85
C LYS A 77 4.05 15.77 -1.67
N ARG A 78 3.64 16.64 -0.74
CA ARG A 78 2.89 16.24 0.46
C ARG A 78 2.02 17.39 0.95
N VAL A 79 0.89 17.02 1.49
CA VAL A 79 -0.04 17.94 2.16
C VAL A 79 -0.34 17.38 3.54
N ASN A 80 -0.01 18.12 4.57
CA ASN A 80 -0.46 17.83 5.92
C ASN A 80 -1.73 18.63 6.19
N TYR A 81 -2.88 17.93 6.14
CA TYR A 81 -4.17 18.58 6.30
C TYR A 81 -4.42 19.08 7.73
N SER A 82 -3.88 18.41 8.75
CA SER A 82 -4.04 18.83 10.15
C SER A 82 -3.30 20.13 10.47
N THR A 83 -2.21 20.40 9.76
CA THR A 83 -1.46 21.67 9.91
C THR A 83 -2.04 22.77 9.02
N LYS A 84 -2.56 22.42 7.85
CA LYS A 84 -3.05 23.37 6.87
C LYS A 84 -4.49 23.80 7.14
N TYR A 85 -5.31 22.87 7.64
CA TYR A 85 -6.72 23.07 7.95
C TYR A 85 -6.94 22.84 9.44
N SER A 86 -7.75 23.62 10.07
CA SER A 86 -7.87 23.77 11.54
C SER A 86 -8.38 22.53 12.30
N THR A 87 -8.60 21.40 11.65
CA THR A 87 -9.10 20.19 12.28
C THR A 87 -8.24 18.96 11.95
N THR A 88 -8.27 17.96 12.83
CA THR A 88 -7.47 16.73 12.71
C THR A 88 -8.22 15.59 12.01
N ALA A 89 -9.54 15.64 11.93
CA ALA A 89 -10.33 14.59 11.32
C ALA A 89 -10.46 14.78 9.80
N PHE A 90 -10.29 13.70 9.06
CA PHE A 90 -10.37 13.71 7.59
C PHE A 90 -11.76 14.13 7.07
N ASN A 91 -12.81 13.64 7.72
CA ASN A 91 -14.22 13.91 7.40
C ASN A 91 -14.79 15.13 8.14
N ALA A 92 -13.97 15.89 8.86
CA ALA A 92 -14.41 17.13 9.47
C ALA A 92 -14.47 18.28 8.46
N LYS A 93 -15.42 19.17 8.66
CA LYS A 93 -15.51 20.42 7.88
C LYS A 93 -14.44 21.40 8.34
N GLU A 94 -13.88 22.14 7.40
CA GLU A 94 -12.93 23.20 7.69
C GLU A 94 -13.57 24.31 8.50
N VAL A 95 -12.82 24.85 9.45
CA VAL A 95 -13.21 26.02 10.23
C VAL A 95 -12.24 27.15 9.88
N ASP A 96 -12.75 28.18 9.23
CA ASP A 96 -12.01 29.42 8.96
C ASP A 96 -12.38 30.46 10.04
N GLY A 97 -11.45 30.66 10.96
CA GLY A 97 -11.72 31.46 12.17
C GLY A 97 -12.77 30.79 13.06
N SER A 98 -13.95 31.39 13.19
CA SER A 98 -15.09 30.81 13.92
C SER A 98 -16.22 30.31 13.00
N VAL A 99 -16.01 30.34 11.70
CA VAL A 99 -17.01 29.94 10.71
C VAL A 99 -16.66 28.57 10.13
N THR A 100 -17.58 27.60 10.28
CA THR A 100 -17.45 26.29 9.64
C THR A 100 -17.80 26.43 8.16
N THR A 101 -16.88 26.05 7.28
CA THR A 101 -17.14 25.96 5.84
C THR A 101 -17.85 24.65 5.50
N ASP A 102 -18.46 24.59 4.32
CA ASP A 102 -19.08 23.33 3.85
C ASP A 102 -18.08 22.36 3.20
N GLN A 103 -16.78 22.63 3.33
CA GLN A 103 -15.73 21.84 2.72
C GLN A 103 -15.06 20.92 3.75
N TYR A 104 -14.86 19.68 3.36
CA TYR A 104 -14.23 18.66 4.21
C TYR A 104 -12.71 18.68 4.06
N ASN A 105 -11.98 18.68 5.17
CA ASN A 105 -10.52 18.80 5.20
C ASN A 105 -9.79 17.75 4.36
N GLY A 106 -10.23 16.51 4.44
CA GLY A 106 -9.63 15.42 3.65
C GLY A 106 -9.75 15.64 2.15
N VAL A 107 -10.94 16.08 1.69
CA VAL A 107 -11.19 16.38 0.27
C VAL A 107 -10.39 17.59 -0.19
N LEU A 108 -10.28 18.62 0.66
CA LEU A 108 -9.43 19.79 0.39
C LEU A 108 -7.97 19.39 0.24
N ALA A 109 -7.45 18.58 1.17
CA ALA A 109 -6.07 18.08 1.12
C ALA A 109 -5.81 17.21 -0.11
N MET A 110 -6.74 16.34 -0.45
CA MET A 110 -6.65 15.53 -1.68
C MET A 110 -6.63 16.39 -2.94
N ARG A 111 -7.44 17.42 -2.99
CA ARG A 111 -7.46 18.38 -4.11
C ARG A 111 -6.15 19.14 -4.24
N ASP A 112 -5.61 19.60 -3.12
CA ASP A 112 -4.33 20.30 -3.08
C ASP A 112 -3.16 19.40 -3.51
N LEU A 113 -3.12 18.18 -2.99
CA LEU A 113 -2.09 17.21 -3.37
C LEU A 113 -2.20 16.88 -4.86
N TRP A 114 -3.42 16.64 -5.35
CA TRP A 114 -3.66 16.41 -6.76
C TRP A 114 -3.10 17.53 -7.64
N ASN A 115 -3.39 18.78 -7.29
CA ASN A 115 -2.91 19.93 -8.04
C ASN A 115 -1.38 20.09 -8.00
N GLN A 116 -0.72 19.65 -6.91
CA GLN A 116 0.73 19.70 -6.77
C GLN A 116 1.44 18.59 -7.54
N VAL A 117 0.82 17.42 -7.67
CA VAL A 117 1.39 16.23 -8.32
C VAL A 117 1.10 16.24 -9.82
N SER A 118 -0.06 16.78 -10.21
CA SER A 118 -0.46 16.86 -11.62
C SER A 118 0.33 17.93 -12.36
N GLU A 119 0.83 17.60 -13.55
CA GLU A 119 1.51 18.55 -14.44
C GLU A 119 1.22 18.19 -15.90
N ALA A 120 0.72 19.13 -16.65
CA ALA A 120 0.26 18.94 -18.02
C ALA A 120 -0.78 17.78 -18.11
N ASN A 121 -0.50 16.75 -18.87
CA ASN A 121 -1.38 15.59 -19.02
C ASN A 121 -1.04 14.45 -18.05
N ASP A 122 -0.01 14.59 -17.22
CA ASP A 122 0.36 13.59 -16.23
C ASP A 122 -0.41 13.84 -14.92
N THR A 123 -1.39 13.01 -14.65
CA THR A 123 -2.22 13.04 -13.43
C THR A 123 -2.09 11.73 -12.67
N PRO A 124 -2.31 11.72 -11.35
CA PRO A 124 -2.37 10.48 -10.57
C PRO A 124 -3.44 9.53 -11.13
N ASP A 125 -3.14 8.25 -11.17
CA ASP A 125 -4.03 7.19 -11.65
C ASP A 125 -4.55 6.29 -10.52
N HIS A 126 -3.82 6.23 -9.41
CA HIS A 126 -4.20 5.43 -8.25
C HIS A 126 -4.06 6.21 -6.95
N ILE A 127 -4.96 5.92 -6.02
CA ILE A 127 -4.93 6.42 -4.64
C ILE A 127 -4.88 5.20 -3.73
N ILE A 128 -3.77 5.00 -3.04
CA ILE A 128 -3.62 3.90 -2.09
C ILE A 128 -3.87 4.42 -0.69
N THR A 129 -4.72 3.72 0.07
CA THR A 129 -5.09 4.10 1.43
C THR A 129 -5.53 2.88 2.24
N ASN A 130 -5.75 3.06 3.53
CA ASN A 130 -6.30 2.04 4.41
C ASN A 130 -7.84 2.13 4.52
N PHE A 131 -8.46 1.14 5.15
CA PHE A 131 -9.90 1.08 5.33
C PHE A 131 -10.46 2.25 6.15
N SER A 132 -9.70 2.79 7.11
CA SER A 132 -10.15 3.90 7.96
C SER A 132 -10.34 5.18 7.15
N VAL A 133 -9.34 5.56 6.35
CA VAL A 133 -9.39 6.74 5.50
C VAL A 133 -10.46 6.61 4.41
N TYR A 134 -10.59 5.40 3.86
CA TYR A 134 -11.60 5.13 2.86
C TYR A 134 -13.01 5.24 3.44
N GLY A 135 -13.25 4.69 4.65
CA GLY A 135 -14.52 4.84 5.36
C GLY A 135 -14.85 6.30 5.71
N ASP A 136 -13.85 7.09 6.12
CA ASP A 136 -14.04 8.53 6.32
C ASP A 136 -14.39 9.26 5.01
N TYR A 137 -13.77 8.86 3.90
CA TYR A 137 -14.12 9.38 2.58
C TYR A 137 -15.55 9.03 2.17
N GLU A 138 -15.98 7.77 2.40
CA GLU A 138 -17.36 7.34 2.16
C GLU A 138 -18.37 8.11 3.02
N SER A 139 -18.07 8.32 4.31
CA SER A 139 -18.96 9.02 5.25
C SER A 139 -19.28 10.47 4.82
N ILE A 140 -18.38 11.09 4.07
CA ILE A 140 -18.61 12.44 3.50
C ILE A 140 -19.78 12.43 2.50
N PHE A 141 -19.89 11.37 1.72
CA PHE A 141 -20.95 11.24 0.71
C PHE A 141 -22.27 10.75 1.32
N GLU A 142 -22.22 9.93 2.37
CA GLU A 142 -23.42 9.49 3.09
C GLU A 142 -24.23 10.67 3.63
N GLY A 143 -23.56 11.65 4.23
CA GLY A 143 -24.19 12.83 4.80
C GLY A 143 -24.81 13.79 3.77
N THR A 144 -24.43 13.69 2.51
CA THR A 144 -24.89 14.62 1.44
C THR A 144 -25.92 14.01 0.48
N GLY A 145 -26.34 12.75 0.70
CA GLY A 145 -27.34 12.09 -0.15
C GLY A 145 -26.87 11.82 -1.59
N TYR A 146 -25.57 11.92 -1.86
CA TYR A 146 -24.99 11.71 -3.19
C TYR A 146 -24.73 10.23 -3.52
N TYR A 147 -25.43 9.29 -2.88
CA TYR A 147 -25.46 7.92 -3.37
C TYR A 147 -26.26 7.88 -4.69
N ARG A 148 -25.59 8.16 -5.77
CA ARG A 148 -26.12 7.86 -7.10
C ARG A 148 -25.80 6.41 -7.41
N PHE A 149 -26.81 5.56 -7.32
CA PHE A 149 -26.81 4.28 -8.02
C PHE A 149 -26.86 4.59 -9.54
N SER A 150 -25.71 4.77 -10.15
CA SER A 150 -25.64 4.80 -11.60
C SER A 150 -25.77 3.35 -12.09
N SER A 151 -26.79 3.07 -12.83
CA SER A 151 -27.02 1.76 -13.47
C SER A 151 -26.04 1.44 -14.61
N ASN A 152 -25.05 2.27 -14.83
CA ASN A 152 -23.95 2.05 -15.76
C ASN A 152 -22.63 1.84 -15.00
N THR A 153 -22.37 0.63 -14.72
CA THR A 153 -21.11 -0.16 -14.70
C THR A 153 -19.89 0.34 -13.94
N ASP A 154 -19.66 1.62 -13.69
CA ASP A 154 -18.32 2.06 -13.27
C ASP A 154 -18.22 2.77 -11.92
N GLN A 155 -19.31 2.96 -11.18
CA GLN A 155 -19.30 3.74 -9.93
C GLN A 155 -20.34 3.29 -8.90
N ALA A 156 -20.60 2.00 -8.80
CA ALA A 156 -21.38 1.47 -7.70
C ALA A 156 -20.47 1.36 -6.46
N LEU A 157 -20.71 2.21 -5.47
CA LEU A 157 -20.27 1.98 -4.12
C LEU A 157 -20.88 0.63 -3.69
N GLY A 158 -20.08 -0.41 -3.58
CA GLY A 158 -20.53 -1.76 -3.18
C GLY A 158 -20.37 -2.87 -4.19
N ASP A 159 -19.94 -2.58 -5.41
CA ASP A 159 -19.50 -3.64 -6.32
C ASP A 159 -18.03 -3.97 -6.06
N SER A 160 -17.76 -5.23 -5.79
CA SER A 160 -16.52 -5.83 -5.28
C SER A 160 -15.31 -5.70 -6.20
N GLY A 161 -15.21 -4.68 -7.03
CA GLY A 161 -14.10 -4.52 -7.94
C GLY A 161 -13.73 -3.11 -8.35
N GLN A 162 -14.60 -2.14 -8.19
CA GLN A 162 -14.35 -0.78 -8.67
C GLN A 162 -14.72 0.24 -7.59
N GLY A 163 -13.85 0.42 -6.59
CA GLY A 163 -14.05 1.40 -5.53
C GLY A 163 -14.27 2.83 -6.03
N ALA A 164 -14.60 3.74 -5.11
CA ALA A 164 -14.77 5.15 -5.41
C ALA A 164 -13.59 5.71 -6.23
N THR A 165 -13.84 6.72 -7.03
CA THR A 165 -12.82 7.42 -7.81
C THR A 165 -12.75 8.88 -7.38
N PHE A 166 -11.55 9.44 -7.40
CA PHE A 166 -11.34 10.86 -7.19
C PHE A 166 -10.65 11.45 -8.41
N ARG A 167 -11.33 12.34 -9.15
CA ARG A 167 -10.84 12.97 -10.39
C ARG A 167 -10.28 11.97 -11.42
N GLY A 168 -10.85 10.76 -11.48
CA GLY A 168 -10.42 9.69 -12.39
C GLY A 168 -9.39 8.72 -11.80
N ALA A 169 -8.73 9.04 -10.68
CA ALA A 169 -7.88 8.09 -9.99
C ALA A 169 -8.71 7.08 -9.20
N LYS A 170 -8.32 5.80 -9.25
CA LYS A 170 -9.01 4.71 -8.56
C LYS A 170 -8.46 4.53 -7.15
N PHE A 171 -9.36 4.33 -6.18
CA PHE A 171 -8.94 3.93 -4.84
C PHE A 171 -8.53 2.46 -4.82
N ILE A 172 -7.39 2.21 -4.22
CA ILE A 172 -6.92 0.88 -3.84
C ILE A 172 -6.85 0.87 -2.32
N VAL A 173 -7.71 0.08 -1.70
CA VAL A 173 -7.79 -0.01 -0.25
C VAL A 173 -7.06 -1.25 0.20
N ASP A 174 -6.03 -1.07 1.01
CA ASP A 174 -5.22 -2.16 1.51
C ASP A 174 -5.05 -2.05 3.03
N ARG A 175 -5.15 -3.19 3.72
CA ARG A 175 -4.99 -3.28 5.17
C ARG A 175 -3.60 -2.87 5.63
N ASP A 176 -2.57 -3.20 4.83
CA ASP A 176 -1.17 -2.96 5.16
C ASP A 176 -0.73 -1.53 4.81
N SER A 177 -1.62 -0.73 4.20
CA SER A 177 -1.36 0.68 3.93
C SER A 177 -1.23 1.45 5.25
N PRO A 178 -0.17 2.27 5.41
CA PRO A 178 0.07 3.00 6.64
C PRO A 178 -1.04 4.01 6.92
N GLY A 179 -1.25 4.26 8.22
CA GLY A 179 -2.27 5.15 8.73
C GLY A 179 -3.15 4.44 9.75
N THR A 180 -3.45 5.13 10.83
CA THR A 180 -4.35 4.66 11.89
C THR A 180 -5.47 5.68 12.08
N ALA A 181 -6.50 5.32 12.83
CA ALA A 181 -7.53 6.28 13.24
C ALA A 181 -6.87 7.49 13.91
N GLY A 182 -7.06 8.70 13.34
CA GLY A 182 -6.42 9.95 13.78
C GLY A 182 -5.04 10.25 13.16
N ALA A 183 -4.44 9.31 12.42
CA ALA A 183 -3.21 9.54 11.66
C ALA A 183 -3.40 9.02 10.22
N HIS A 184 -4.34 9.62 9.52
CA HIS A 184 -4.74 9.23 8.17
C HIS A 184 -3.64 9.51 7.17
N GLN A 185 -3.32 8.50 6.35
CA GLN A 185 -2.37 8.62 5.25
C GLN A 185 -3.01 8.08 3.97
N LEU A 186 -2.76 8.78 2.88
CA LEU A 186 -3.10 8.32 1.54
C LEU A 186 -1.97 8.67 0.58
N PHE A 187 -1.76 7.85 -0.41
CA PHE A 187 -0.76 8.02 -1.43
C PHE A 187 -1.44 8.23 -2.78
N MET A 188 -1.12 9.32 -3.45
CA MET A 188 -1.53 9.55 -4.84
C MET A 188 -0.38 9.15 -5.74
N ILE A 189 -0.60 8.15 -6.59
CA ILE A 189 0.44 7.50 -7.36
C ILE A 189 0.20 7.68 -8.85
N GLN A 190 1.29 7.91 -9.58
CA GLN A 190 1.35 7.78 -11.02
C GLN A 190 2.11 6.50 -11.38
N SER A 191 1.40 5.47 -11.78
CA SER A 191 1.99 4.15 -12.10
C SER A 191 3.07 4.23 -13.19
N LYS A 192 2.99 5.20 -14.08
CA LYS A 192 3.98 5.50 -15.13
C LYS A 192 5.40 5.65 -14.58
N TYR A 193 5.56 6.23 -13.41
CA TYR A 193 6.87 6.52 -12.79
C TYR A 193 7.27 5.52 -11.72
N LEU A 194 6.39 4.57 -11.37
CA LEU A 194 6.65 3.55 -10.36
C LEU A 194 6.91 2.21 -11.05
N LYS A 195 7.99 1.54 -10.69
CA LYS A 195 8.37 0.25 -11.28
C LYS A 195 8.67 -0.76 -10.19
N PHE A 196 7.98 -1.88 -10.25
CA PHE A 196 8.32 -3.04 -9.44
C PHE A 196 9.24 -3.95 -10.26
N LYS A 197 10.44 -4.19 -9.75
CA LYS A 197 11.43 -5.06 -10.39
C LYS A 197 11.63 -6.32 -9.56
N MET A 198 11.62 -7.46 -10.24
CA MET A 198 12.00 -8.75 -9.67
C MET A 198 13.33 -9.20 -10.28
N GLN A 199 14.16 -9.81 -9.46
CA GLN A 199 15.41 -10.38 -9.93
C GLN A 199 15.13 -11.69 -10.67
N GLU A 200 15.75 -11.87 -11.82
CA GLU A 200 15.63 -13.10 -12.59
C GLU A 200 16.10 -14.31 -11.77
N GLY A 201 15.34 -15.40 -11.82
CA GLY A 201 15.60 -16.60 -11.04
C GLY A 201 15.23 -16.54 -9.55
N LEU A 202 14.84 -15.38 -9.00
CA LEU A 202 14.44 -15.22 -7.59
C LEU A 202 12.97 -14.83 -7.43
N ASN A 203 12.12 -15.26 -8.34
CA ASN A 203 10.68 -15.08 -8.27
C ASN A 203 10.03 -16.29 -7.56
N PHE A 204 9.88 -16.22 -6.23
CA PHE A 204 9.37 -17.32 -5.41
C PHE A 204 10.14 -18.65 -5.67
N ALA A 205 11.45 -18.56 -5.83
CA ALA A 205 12.30 -19.71 -6.05
C ALA A 205 12.25 -20.61 -4.82
N LYS A 206 11.92 -21.89 -5.03
CA LYS A 206 11.85 -22.90 -3.97
C LYS A 206 13.17 -23.66 -3.94
N THR A 207 13.80 -23.74 -2.77
CA THR A 207 14.95 -24.63 -2.57
C THR A 207 14.47 -26.07 -2.33
N PRO A 208 15.24 -27.08 -2.76
CA PRO A 208 14.95 -28.46 -2.37
C PRO A 208 14.99 -28.60 -0.84
N PHE A 209 14.16 -29.49 -0.32
CA PHE A 209 14.19 -29.82 1.10
C PHE A 209 15.49 -30.47 1.48
N LYS A 210 16.10 -30.00 2.57
CA LYS A 210 17.33 -30.59 3.17
C LYS A 210 17.04 -30.92 4.63
N GLU A 211 17.72 -31.98 5.12
CA GLU A 211 17.68 -32.32 6.52
C GLU A 211 18.89 -31.65 7.21
N PRO A 212 18.68 -30.78 8.20
CA PRO A 212 19.74 -30.20 9.00
C PRO A 212 20.39 -31.28 9.88
N SER A 213 21.69 -31.20 10.11
CA SER A 213 22.44 -32.18 10.90
C SER A 213 22.07 -32.23 12.39
N ASN A 214 21.39 -31.18 12.89
CA ASN A 214 21.05 -31.02 14.30
C ASN A 214 19.54 -31.19 14.61
N GLN A 215 18.72 -31.48 13.60
CA GLN A 215 17.29 -31.60 13.77
C GLN A 215 16.71 -32.66 12.82
N GLN A 216 15.78 -33.46 13.32
CA GLN A 216 15.02 -34.41 12.52
C GLN A 216 13.82 -33.66 11.87
N ALA A 217 14.13 -32.80 10.89
CA ALA A 217 13.16 -32.01 10.18
C ALA A 217 13.61 -31.76 8.74
N LYS A 218 12.65 -31.58 7.84
CA LYS A 218 12.92 -31.14 6.46
C LYS A 218 12.73 -29.63 6.35
N VAL A 219 13.77 -28.93 5.90
CA VAL A 219 13.76 -27.47 5.74
C VAL A 219 13.90 -27.12 4.28
N GLY A 220 13.01 -26.28 3.79
CA GLY A 220 13.07 -25.64 2.48
C GLY A 220 12.87 -24.13 2.63
N PHE A 221 13.39 -23.35 1.71
CA PHE A 221 13.27 -21.89 1.67
C PHE A 221 12.55 -21.45 0.41
N ILE A 222 11.75 -20.38 0.55
CA ILE A 222 11.21 -19.65 -0.58
C ILE A 222 12.00 -18.33 -0.65
N ILE A 223 12.64 -18.08 -1.78
CA ILE A 223 13.50 -16.91 -1.97
C ILE A 223 12.82 -15.98 -2.96
N VAL A 224 12.69 -14.70 -2.57
CA VAL A 224 12.16 -13.65 -3.43
C VAL A 224 13.14 -12.49 -3.44
N GLY A 225 13.55 -12.07 -4.63
CA GLY A 225 14.36 -10.89 -4.84
C GLY A 225 13.57 -9.85 -5.61
N CYS A 226 13.05 -8.81 -4.93
CA CYS A 226 12.27 -7.76 -5.57
C CYS A 226 12.60 -6.39 -4.99
N GLN A 227 12.30 -5.32 -5.76
CA GLN A 227 12.51 -3.95 -5.35
C GLN A 227 11.52 -3.02 -6.02
N LEU A 228 10.98 -2.06 -5.25
CA LEU A 228 10.19 -0.97 -5.77
C LEU A 228 11.11 0.19 -6.12
N MET A 229 10.94 0.75 -7.32
CA MET A 229 11.76 1.83 -7.84
C MET A 229 10.89 2.93 -8.42
N THR A 230 11.34 4.17 -8.27
CA THR A 230 10.74 5.32 -8.95
C THR A 230 11.79 6.06 -9.74
N ASN A 231 11.41 6.59 -10.89
CA ASN A 231 12.26 7.48 -11.69
C ASN A 231 11.85 8.96 -11.56
N ASN A 232 10.69 9.25 -10.95
CA ASN A 232 10.26 10.61 -10.67
C ASN A 232 9.45 10.62 -9.36
N ARG A 233 10.14 10.90 -8.25
CA ARG A 233 9.55 10.94 -6.92
C ARG A 233 8.58 12.12 -6.72
N ARG A 234 8.78 13.19 -7.46
CA ARG A 234 7.95 14.40 -7.35
C ARG A 234 6.51 14.20 -7.83
N ARG A 235 6.26 13.10 -8.56
CA ARG A 235 4.94 12.72 -9.08
C ARG A 235 4.21 11.70 -8.22
N GLN A 236 4.75 11.43 -7.04
CA GLN A 236 4.19 10.48 -6.09
C GLN A 236 3.72 11.20 -4.83
#